data_09eefc0031113427fb15209c38f8b21e
#
_entry.id   09eefc0031113427fb15209c38f8b21e
#
_cell.length_a   1.000
_cell.length_b   1.000
_cell.length_c   1.000
_cell.angle_alpha   90.00
_cell.angle_beta   90.00
_cell.angle_gamma   90.00
#
_symmetry.space_group_name_H-M   'P 1'
#
loop_
_entity.id
_entity.type
_entity.pdbx_description
1 polymer ?
#
loop_
_entity_poly.entity_id
_entity_poly.type
_entity_poly.pdbx_seq_one_letter_code
_entity_poly.pdbx_strand_id
1 'polypeptide(L)'
;MSLPSVTDPPTIRTVPALDAPLASGLRARFAWRLLGLAGWRVVLAQPVPPKCVIVFYPHTSNWDFPIGLCAKWIVGINFRWVGKDSLFATPLAGTFRRWGGIPVNRRESTGFVGQMRAALDAHDDFRLVITPEGTRSRVAHWKSGFWHLAREARVPIGLGFIDYARREVGIGAWIEATSVAAADL
;
A
#
# COMPACT_ATOMS: atom_id res chain seq x y z
N MET A 1 -33.25 -8.44 -21.06
CA MET A 1 -32.06 -7.68 -20.72
C MET A 1 -31.09 -8.67 -20.11
N SER A 2 -30.19 -9.26 -20.92
CA SER A 2 -29.33 -10.38 -20.53
C SER A 2 -28.16 -9.84 -19.72
N LEU A 3 -27.88 -10.47 -18.57
CA LEU A 3 -26.71 -10.19 -17.75
C LEU A 3 -25.44 -10.57 -18.54
N PRO A 4 -24.36 -9.78 -18.49
CA PRO A 4 -23.10 -10.15 -19.13
C PRO A 4 -22.55 -11.41 -18.46
N SER A 5 -22.09 -12.36 -19.26
CA SER A 5 -21.44 -13.60 -18.81
C SER A 5 -20.12 -13.30 -18.12
N VAL A 6 -19.95 -13.82 -16.91
CA VAL A 6 -18.72 -13.75 -16.09
C VAL A 6 -17.72 -14.80 -16.64
N THR A 7 -17.17 -14.60 -17.81
CA THR A 7 -16.21 -15.55 -18.42
C THR A 7 -14.93 -14.93 -18.96
N ASP A 8 -14.77 -13.62 -18.92
CA ASP A 8 -13.48 -13.03 -19.25
C ASP A 8 -12.70 -12.72 -17.97
N PRO A 9 -11.48 -13.29 -17.81
CA PRO A 9 -10.60 -12.87 -16.73
C PRO A 9 -10.35 -11.36 -16.88
N PRO A 10 -10.32 -10.60 -15.76
CA PRO A 10 -10.07 -9.17 -15.84
C PRO A 10 -8.77 -8.95 -16.61
N THR A 11 -8.88 -8.27 -17.75
CA THR A 11 -7.71 -7.87 -18.54
C THR A 11 -6.85 -7.00 -17.62
N ILE A 12 -5.77 -7.56 -17.10
CA ILE A 12 -4.79 -6.81 -16.32
C ILE A 12 -4.19 -5.80 -17.31
N ARG A 13 -4.76 -4.58 -17.34
CA ARG A 13 -4.14 -3.48 -18.05
C ARG A 13 -2.78 -3.26 -17.40
N THR A 14 -1.72 -3.52 -18.13
CA THR A 14 -0.37 -3.17 -17.69
C THR A 14 -0.32 -1.65 -17.51
N VAL A 15 -0.30 -1.23 -16.25
CA VAL A 15 -0.14 0.18 -15.92
C VAL A 15 1.29 0.57 -16.29
N PRO A 16 1.50 1.58 -17.14
CA PRO A 16 2.85 1.98 -17.51
C PRO A 16 3.59 2.56 -16.30
N ALA A 17 4.91 2.41 -16.31
CA ALA A 17 5.76 3.09 -15.35
C ALA A 17 5.71 4.61 -15.58
N LEU A 18 5.94 5.38 -14.51
CA LEU A 18 6.02 6.83 -14.60
C LEU A 18 7.27 7.23 -15.41
N ASP A 19 7.14 8.23 -16.27
CA ASP A 19 8.24 8.82 -17.04
C ASP A 19 8.95 9.94 -16.28
N ALA A 20 8.30 10.51 -15.26
CA ALA A 20 8.82 11.56 -14.41
C ALA A 20 8.17 11.52 -13.01
N PRO A 21 8.80 12.14 -11.98
CA PRO A 21 8.17 12.25 -10.68
C PRO A 21 6.91 13.13 -10.77
N LEU A 22 5.82 12.70 -10.12
CA LEU A 22 4.58 13.48 -10.05
C LEU A 22 4.71 14.66 -9.09
N ALA A 23 5.54 14.54 -8.06
CA ALA A 23 5.83 15.61 -7.13
C ALA A 23 7.01 16.48 -7.59
N SER A 24 6.92 17.79 -7.38
CA SER A 24 7.93 18.77 -7.83
C SER A 24 9.06 19.06 -6.81
N GLY A 25 9.01 18.51 -5.60
CA GLY A 25 9.94 18.82 -4.52
C GLY A 25 11.32 18.18 -4.65
N LEU A 26 12.33 18.73 -3.91
CA LEU A 26 13.70 18.18 -3.90
C LEU A 26 13.75 16.71 -3.48
N ARG A 27 12.89 16.28 -2.53
CA ARG A 27 12.81 14.89 -2.10
C ARG A 27 12.37 13.97 -3.22
N ALA A 28 11.39 14.38 -4.02
CA ALA A 28 10.91 13.60 -5.15
C ALA A 28 11.99 13.47 -6.22
N ARG A 29 12.69 14.56 -6.55
CA ARG A 29 13.80 14.56 -7.50
C ARG A 29 14.98 13.70 -7.04
N PHE A 30 15.30 13.75 -5.75
CA PHE A 30 16.34 12.90 -5.15
C PHE A 30 15.93 11.42 -5.23
N ALA A 31 14.72 11.08 -4.76
CA ALA A 31 14.20 9.72 -4.81
C ALA A 31 14.11 9.16 -6.22
N TRP A 32 13.68 9.98 -7.19
CA TRP A 32 13.64 9.62 -8.60
C TRP A 32 15.02 9.25 -9.15
N ARG A 33 16.02 10.08 -8.89
CA ARG A 33 17.39 9.80 -9.31
C ARG A 33 17.96 8.56 -8.63
N LEU A 34 17.71 8.40 -7.32
CA LEU A 34 18.20 7.25 -6.55
C LEU A 34 17.61 5.93 -7.06
N LEU A 35 16.29 5.86 -7.25
CA LEU A 35 15.64 4.67 -7.81
C LEU A 35 16.05 4.44 -9.26
N GLY A 36 16.13 5.48 -10.07
CA GLY A 36 16.56 5.39 -11.48
C GLY A 36 17.98 4.83 -11.62
N LEU A 37 18.94 5.31 -10.83
CA LEU A 37 20.32 4.79 -10.81
C LEU A 37 20.36 3.31 -10.39
N ALA A 38 19.47 2.88 -9.50
CA ALA A 38 19.32 1.48 -9.11
C ALA A 38 18.47 0.65 -10.13
N GLY A 39 18.02 1.27 -11.23
CA GLY A 39 17.22 0.64 -12.28
C GLY A 39 15.76 0.39 -11.89
N TRP A 40 15.26 1.00 -10.81
CA TRP A 40 13.87 0.86 -10.37
C TRP A 40 12.93 1.81 -11.10
N ARG A 41 11.72 1.34 -11.36
CA ARG A 41 10.63 2.10 -11.97
C ARG A 41 9.44 2.16 -11.01
N VAL A 42 8.72 3.28 -11.03
CA VAL A 42 7.51 3.48 -10.23
C VAL A 42 6.27 3.34 -11.11
N VAL A 43 5.32 2.51 -10.68
CA VAL A 43 4.05 2.25 -11.37
C VAL A 43 2.91 2.78 -10.51
N LEU A 44 1.96 3.49 -11.11
CA LEU A 44 0.83 4.03 -10.37
C LEU A 44 -0.46 3.99 -11.17
N ALA A 45 -1.37 3.08 -10.80
CA ALA A 45 -2.74 3.09 -11.29
C ALA A 45 -3.48 4.34 -10.81
N GLN A 46 -3.94 5.16 -11.75
CA GLN A 46 -4.67 6.39 -11.47
C GLN A 46 -6.15 6.27 -11.86
N PRO A 47 -7.04 7.06 -11.22
CA PRO A 47 -6.75 8.01 -10.12
C PRO A 47 -6.52 7.31 -8.79
N VAL A 48 -5.71 7.93 -7.91
CA VAL A 48 -5.49 7.45 -6.54
C VAL A 48 -6.59 8.00 -5.64
N PRO A 49 -7.45 7.16 -5.05
CA PRO A 49 -8.53 7.62 -4.19
C PRO A 49 -8.01 8.37 -2.96
N PRO A 50 -8.75 9.38 -2.45
CA PRO A 50 -8.35 10.11 -1.25
C PRO A 50 -8.39 9.25 0.02
N LYS A 51 -9.30 8.27 0.06
CA LYS A 51 -9.39 7.27 1.13
C LYS A 51 -9.27 5.88 0.52
N CYS A 52 -8.33 5.08 1.00
CA CYS A 52 -8.14 3.72 0.51
C CYS A 52 -7.28 2.88 1.47
N VAL A 53 -7.37 1.57 1.31
CA VAL A 53 -6.44 0.60 1.90
C VAL A 53 -5.58 0.03 0.78
N ILE A 54 -4.25 0.07 0.92
CA ILE A 54 -3.32 -0.47 -0.05
C ILE A 54 -2.68 -1.72 0.54
N VAL A 55 -2.91 -2.85 -0.09
CA VAL A 55 -2.28 -4.12 0.25
C VAL A 55 -0.97 -4.22 -0.51
N PHE A 56 0.15 -4.22 0.22
CA PHE A 56 1.47 -4.28 -0.37
C PHE A 56 2.06 -5.70 -0.24
N TYR A 57 2.30 -6.35 -1.37
CA TYR A 57 2.75 -7.73 -1.46
C TYR A 57 3.69 -7.93 -2.69
N PRO A 58 4.68 -8.81 -2.62
CA PRO A 58 5.20 -9.49 -1.43
C PRO A 58 6.02 -8.57 -0.53
N HIS A 59 6.11 -8.90 0.77
CA HIS A 59 7.00 -8.20 1.71
C HIS A 59 8.10 -9.15 2.18
N THR A 60 9.23 -9.13 1.50
CA THR A 60 10.29 -10.13 1.64
C THR A 60 11.63 -9.58 2.14
N SER A 61 11.83 -8.27 2.07
CA SER A 61 13.12 -7.64 2.32
C SER A 61 13.03 -6.41 3.23
N ASN A 62 14.12 -6.08 3.91
CA ASN A 62 14.29 -4.79 4.58
C ASN A 62 14.35 -3.63 3.57
N TRP A 63 14.73 -3.90 2.32
CA TRP A 63 14.82 -2.92 1.25
C TRP A 63 13.45 -2.47 0.73
N ASP A 64 12.38 -3.24 1.00
CA ASP A 64 11.02 -2.88 0.60
C ASP A 64 10.62 -1.52 1.18
N PHE A 65 11.02 -1.24 2.43
CA PHE A 65 10.70 0.01 3.09
C PHE A 65 11.38 1.24 2.44
N PRO A 66 12.71 1.31 2.26
CA PRO A 66 13.34 2.45 1.59
C PRO A 66 12.89 2.61 0.13
N ILE A 67 12.68 1.52 -0.62
CA ILE A 67 12.17 1.56 -1.99
C ILE A 67 10.75 2.14 -2.01
N GLY A 68 9.85 1.64 -1.16
CA GLY A 68 8.48 2.14 -1.03
C GLY A 68 8.42 3.59 -0.55
N LEU A 69 9.33 4.01 0.34
CA LEU A 69 9.44 5.40 0.78
C LEU A 69 9.88 6.34 -0.36
N CYS A 70 10.83 5.92 -1.17
CA CYS A 70 11.22 6.66 -2.37
C CYS A 70 10.05 6.76 -3.36
N ALA A 71 9.32 5.68 -3.61
CA ALA A 71 8.13 5.70 -4.46
C ALA A 71 7.06 6.67 -3.92
N LYS A 72 6.81 6.67 -2.60
CA LYS A 72 5.93 7.64 -1.94
C LYS A 72 6.34 9.09 -2.22
N TRP A 73 7.62 9.41 -2.12
CA TRP A 73 8.11 10.78 -2.39
C TRP A 73 8.01 11.16 -3.86
N ILE A 74 8.23 10.20 -4.76
CA ILE A 74 8.11 10.40 -6.22
C ILE A 74 6.66 10.74 -6.61
N VAL A 75 5.69 10.00 -6.06
CA VAL A 75 4.27 10.26 -6.36
C VAL A 75 3.72 11.47 -5.60
N GLY A 76 4.35 11.89 -4.51
CA GLY A 76 3.94 13.06 -3.73
C GLY A 76 2.62 12.90 -2.96
N ILE A 77 2.15 11.67 -2.82
CA ILE A 77 0.90 11.35 -2.12
C ILE A 77 1.20 10.92 -0.70
N ASN A 78 0.39 11.39 0.25
CA ASN A 78 0.59 11.08 1.65
C ASN A 78 0.08 9.69 2.02
N PHE A 79 0.84 8.65 1.71
CA PHE A 79 0.58 7.30 2.20
C PHE A 79 1.02 7.15 3.65
N ARG A 80 0.17 6.51 4.47
CA ARG A 80 0.47 6.07 5.82
C ARG A 80 0.78 4.57 5.80
N TRP A 81 1.66 4.11 6.66
CA TRP A 81 2.05 2.70 6.71
C TRP A 81 2.05 2.18 8.14
N VAL A 82 1.75 0.91 8.30
CA VAL A 82 1.68 0.25 9.59
C VAL A 82 3.02 -0.39 9.93
N GLY A 83 3.60 -0.03 11.06
CA GLY A 83 4.85 -0.59 11.53
C GLY A 83 4.72 -1.22 12.94
N LYS A 84 5.62 -2.17 13.25
CA LYS A 84 5.71 -2.74 14.60
C LYS A 84 6.00 -1.64 15.62
N ASP A 85 5.30 -1.66 16.77
CA ASP A 85 5.44 -0.71 17.87
C ASP A 85 6.90 -0.49 18.32
N SER A 86 7.71 -1.56 18.34
CA SER A 86 9.12 -1.48 18.71
C SER A 86 9.97 -0.57 17.80
N LEU A 87 9.58 -0.34 16.54
CA LEU A 87 10.24 0.63 15.67
C LEU A 87 10.07 2.08 16.18
N PHE A 88 8.94 2.34 16.82
CA PHE A 88 8.57 3.64 17.37
C PHE A 88 9.04 3.86 18.81
N ALA A 89 9.75 2.88 19.38
CA ALA A 89 10.46 3.00 20.65
C ALA A 89 11.95 3.36 20.46
N THR A 90 12.42 3.52 19.20
CA THR A 90 13.80 3.89 18.86
C THR A 90 13.99 5.40 18.76
N PRO A 91 15.23 5.94 18.78
CA PRO A 91 15.50 7.36 18.51
C PRO A 91 14.95 7.85 17.17
N LEU A 92 14.71 6.96 16.22
CA LEU A 92 14.15 7.27 14.90
C LEU A 92 12.60 7.37 14.90
N ALA A 93 11.94 7.16 16.04
CA ALA A 93 10.48 7.16 16.16
C ALA A 93 9.82 8.40 15.56
N GLY A 94 10.36 9.58 15.83
CA GLY A 94 9.87 10.85 15.29
C GLY A 94 9.96 10.91 13.76
N THR A 95 11.04 10.38 13.20
CA THR A 95 11.24 10.30 11.74
C THR A 95 10.23 9.34 11.10
N PHE A 96 10.04 8.15 11.66
CA PHE A 96 9.05 7.19 11.15
C PHE A 96 7.63 7.75 11.19
N ARG A 97 7.22 8.42 12.27
CA ARG A 97 5.92 9.11 12.35
C ARG A 97 5.79 10.21 11.29
N ARG A 98 6.84 11.03 11.10
CA ARG A 98 6.88 12.08 10.08
C ARG A 98 6.79 11.51 8.65
N TRP A 99 7.25 10.29 8.43
CA TRP A 99 7.12 9.58 7.16
C TRP A 99 5.78 8.85 7.00
N GLY A 100 4.85 9.02 7.96
CA GLY A 100 3.51 8.44 7.92
C GLY A 100 3.38 7.09 8.61
N GLY A 101 4.35 6.71 9.43
CA GLY A 101 4.31 5.47 10.20
C GLY A 101 3.29 5.51 11.33
N ILE A 102 2.50 4.45 11.43
CA ILE A 102 1.52 4.20 12.50
C ILE A 102 2.00 2.99 13.30
N PRO A 103 2.30 3.14 14.60
CA PRO A 103 2.68 2.01 15.44
C PRO A 103 1.50 1.07 15.66
N VAL A 104 1.74 -0.22 15.57
CA VAL A 104 0.74 -1.24 15.85
C VAL A 104 1.32 -2.34 16.74
N ASN A 105 0.64 -2.63 17.84
CA ASN A 105 0.91 -3.79 18.65
C ASN A 105 0.35 -5.04 17.97
N ARG A 106 1.22 -5.83 17.36
CA ARG A 106 0.82 -7.05 16.62
C ARG A 106 0.35 -8.19 17.54
N ARG A 107 0.55 -8.08 18.85
CA ARG A 107 0.09 -9.05 19.84
C ARG A 107 -1.37 -8.83 20.22
N GLU A 108 -1.85 -7.59 20.08
CA GLU A 108 -3.22 -7.18 20.33
C GLU A 108 -3.90 -6.88 19.00
N SER A 109 -4.32 -7.92 18.28
CA SER A 109 -5.02 -7.76 17.00
C SER A 109 -6.44 -7.22 17.16
N THR A 110 -7.01 -7.38 18.35
CA THR A 110 -8.31 -6.81 18.74
C THR A 110 -8.19 -5.29 18.84
N GLY A 111 -8.95 -4.58 18.02
CA GLY A 111 -8.95 -3.11 18.00
C GLY A 111 -8.22 -2.44 16.84
N PHE A 112 -7.33 -3.15 16.11
CA PHE A 112 -6.63 -2.56 14.97
C PHE A 112 -7.59 -2.07 13.88
N VAL A 113 -8.56 -2.90 13.48
CA VAL A 113 -9.55 -2.53 12.47
C VAL A 113 -10.37 -1.33 12.93
N GLY A 114 -10.84 -1.33 14.17
CA GLY A 114 -11.59 -0.21 14.76
C GLY A 114 -10.77 1.08 14.82
N GLN A 115 -9.49 1.00 15.22
CA GLN A 115 -8.59 2.16 15.27
C GLN A 115 -8.35 2.74 13.87
N MET A 116 -8.09 1.90 12.87
CA MET A 116 -7.88 2.36 11.50
C MET A 116 -9.17 2.86 10.86
N ARG A 117 -10.30 2.26 11.20
CA ARG A 117 -11.62 2.75 10.79
C ARG A 117 -11.87 4.15 11.33
N ALA A 118 -11.67 4.39 12.61
CA ALA A 118 -11.82 5.70 13.22
C ALA A 118 -10.87 6.74 12.55
N ALA A 119 -9.65 6.33 12.21
CA ALA A 119 -8.72 7.21 11.49
C ALA A 119 -9.18 7.53 10.06
N LEU A 120 -9.76 6.56 9.35
CA LEU A 120 -10.37 6.79 8.01
C LEU A 120 -11.57 7.73 8.08
N ASP A 121 -12.39 7.61 9.12
CA ASP A 121 -13.56 8.47 9.30
C ASP A 121 -13.16 9.91 9.68
N ALA A 122 -12.11 10.07 10.49
CA ALA A 122 -11.65 11.37 10.98
C ALA A 122 -10.89 12.23 9.95
N HIS A 123 -10.47 11.68 8.81
CA HIS A 123 -9.66 12.37 7.82
C HIS A 123 -10.28 12.27 6.44
N ASP A 124 -10.30 13.36 5.67
CA ASP A 124 -10.75 13.36 4.27
C ASP A 124 -9.73 12.75 3.32
N ASP A 125 -8.46 12.74 3.71
CA ASP A 125 -7.34 12.11 3.01
C ASP A 125 -6.64 11.11 3.92
N PHE A 126 -6.88 9.82 3.69
CA PHE A 126 -6.26 8.75 4.47
C PHE A 126 -6.00 7.51 3.62
N ARG A 127 -4.76 7.31 3.21
CA ARG A 127 -4.32 6.17 2.40
C ARG A 127 -3.43 5.28 3.24
N LEU A 128 -3.91 4.10 3.57
CA LEU A 128 -3.25 3.17 4.49
C LEU A 128 -2.59 2.03 3.73
N VAL A 129 -1.29 1.90 3.86
CA VAL A 129 -0.50 0.77 3.33
C VAL A 129 -0.35 -0.30 4.40
N ILE A 130 -0.74 -1.52 4.07
CA ILE A 130 -0.69 -2.69 4.95
C ILE A 130 0.01 -3.84 4.21
N THR A 131 0.90 -4.55 4.88
CA THR A 131 1.43 -5.83 4.41
C THR A 131 0.57 -6.96 4.99
N PRO A 132 -0.21 -7.69 4.18
CA PRO A 132 -1.19 -8.67 4.69
C PRO A 132 -0.54 -9.89 5.33
N GLU A 133 0.70 -10.18 4.96
CA GLU A 133 1.50 -11.25 5.56
C GLU A 133 1.82 -10.97 7.04
N GLY A 134 1.97 -9.70 7.42
CA GLY A 134 2.35 -9.29 8.78
C GLY A 134 3.76 -9.74 9.20
N THR A 135 4.51 -10.35 8.31
CA THR A 135 5.88 -10.85 8.46
C THR A 135 6.59 -10.77 7.11
N ARG A 136 7.91 -11.02 7.08
CA ARG A 136 8.71 -11.18 5.86
C ARG A 136 8.92 -12.65 5.47
N SER A 137 8.48 -13.56 6.31
CA SER A 137 8.50 -14.99 6.03
C SER A 137 7.28 -15.35 5.18
N ARG A 138 7.43 -16.33 4.31
CA ARG A 138 6.30 -16.87 3.54
C ARG A 138 5.23 -17.40 4.49
N VAL A 139 4.00 -16.97 4.28
CA VAL A 139 2.81 -17.41 5.04
C VAL A 139 1.85 -18.16 4.13
N ALA A 140 1.12 -19.10 4.71
CA ALA A 140 0.12 -19.86 3.95
C ALA A 140 -1.14 -19.04 3.65
N HIS A 141 -1.46 -18.09 4.55
CA HIS A 141 -2.67 -17.27 4.43
C HIS A 141 -2.38 -15.82 4.82
N TRP A 142 -3.04 -14.90 4.16
CA TRP A 142 -3.03 -13.48 4.49
C TRP A 142 -3.94 -13.19 5.68
N LYS A 143 -3.60 -12.16 6.46
CA LYS A 143 -4.48 -11.62 7.49
C LYS A 143 -5.58 -10.82 6.83
N SER A 144 -6.84 -11.18 7.07
CA SER A 144 -8.02 -10.56 6.44
C SER A 144 -8.37 -9.16 6.94
N GLY A 145 -7.67 -8.64 7.96
CA GLY A 145 -7.99 -7.36 8.59
C GLY A 145 -8.08 -6.17 7.61
N PHE A 146 -7.26 -6.15 6.54
CA PHE A 146 -7.31 -5.11 5.51
C PHE A 146 -8.63 -5.14 4.73
N TRP A 147 -9.14 -6.33 4.44
CA TRP A 147 -10.39 -6.51 3.70
C TRP A 147 -11.60 -6.08 4.54
N HIS A 148 -11.66 -6.50 5.82
CA HIS A 148 -12.69 -6.06 6.76
C HIS A 148 -12.69 -4.54 6.90
N LEU A 149 -11.51 -3.93 7.06
CA LEU A 149 -11.36 -2.49 7.15
C LEU A 149 -11.89 -1.77 5.89
N ALA A 150 -11.47 -2.22 4.71
CA ALA A 150 -11.87 -1.59 3.45
C ALA A 150 -13.39 -1.70 3.23
N ARG A 151 -13.97 -2.87 3.51
CA ARG A 151 -15.41 -3.12 3.40
C ARG A 151 -16.22 -2.26 4.37
N GLU A 152 -15.85 -2.24 5.65
CA GLU A 152 -16.54 -1.45 6.66
C GLU A 152 -16.42 0.05 6.42
N ALA A 153 -15.27 0.52 5.97
CA ALA A 153 -15.03 1.92 5.63
C ALA A 153 -15.58 2.31 4.26
N ARG A 154 -16.01 1.34 3.43
CA ARG A 154 -16.47 1.54 2.04
C ARG A 154 -15.44 2.27 1.20
N VAL A 155 -14.19 1.84 1.30
CA VAL A 155 -13.07 2.41 0.54
C VAL A 155 -12.45 1.34 -0.36
N PRO A 156 -11.89 1.71 -1.52
CA PRO A 156 -11.26 0.78 -2.42
C PRO A 156 -9.96 0.21 -1.85
N ILE A 157 -9.58 -0.98 -2.36
CA ILE A 157 -8.31 -1.64 -2.07
C ILE A 157 -7.38 -1.45 -3.26
N GLY A 158 -6.20 -0.87 -3.01
CA GLY A 158 -5.12 -0.80 -3.98
C GLY A 158 -4.24 -2.04 -3.92
N LEU A 159 -3.92 -2.60 -5.08
CA LEU A 159 -3.00 -3.72 -5.20
C LEU A 159 -1.58 -3.16 -5.37
N GLY A 160 -0.90 -2.97 -4.24
CA GLY A 160 0.49 -2.51 -4.18
C GLY A 160 1.46 -3.67 -4.32
N PHE A 161 2.58 -3.43 -4.99
CA PHE A 161 3.57 -4.47 -5.23
C PHE A 161 5.00 -3.95 -5.25
N ILE A 162 5.94 -4.87 -5.06
CA ILE A 162 7.36 -4.70 -5.32
C ILE A 162 7.88 -5.93 -6.09
N ASP A 163 8.41 -5.70 -7.27
CA ASP A 163 8.95 -6.74 -8.15
C ASP A 163 10.46 -6.51 -8.34
N TYR A 164 11.25 -7.34 -7.67
CA TYR A 164 12.71 -7.26 -7.74
C TYR A 164 13.27 -7.72 -9.08
N ALA A 165 12.58 -8.64 -9.78
CA ALA A 165 13.03 -9.12 -11.08
C ALA A 165 12.86 -8.04 -12.15
N ARG A 166 11.72 -7.35 -12.14
CA ARG A 166 11.43 -6.23 -13.05
C ARG A 166 11.94 -4.89 -12.54
N ARG A 167 12.33 -4.82 -11.26
CA ARG A 167 12.66 -3.61 -10.53
C ARG A 167 11.54 -2.58 -10.62
N GLU A 168 10.34 -3.01 -10.30
CA GLU A 168 9.14 -2.19 -10.30
C GLU A 168 8.52 -2.13 -8.90
N VAL A 169 8.03 -0.96 -8.51
CA VAL A 169 7.33 -0.73 -7.25
C VAL A 169 6.15 0.20 -7.49
N GLY A 170 5.02 -0.10 -6.88
CA GLY A 170 3.87 0.80 -7.02
C GLY A 170 2.52 0.17 -6.74
N ILE A 171 1.49 0.71 -7.40
CA ILE A 171 0.10 0.24 -7.33
C ILE A 171 -0.34 -0.10 -8.74
N GLY A 172 -0.68 -1.38 -8.97
CA GLY A 172 -1.05 -1.89 -10.29
C GLY A 172 -2.53 -1.81 -10.61
N ALA A 173 -3.40 -1.84 -9.60
CA ALA A 173 -4.85 -1.81 -9.80
C ALA A 173 -5.59 -1.35 -8.53
N TRP A 174 -6.87 -1.02 -8.71
CA TRP A 174 -7.83 -0.76 -7.63
C TRP A 174 -8.98 -1.72 -7.74
N ILE A 175 -9.42 -2.27 -6.61
CA ILE A 175 -10.58 -3.16 -6.50
C ILE A 175 -11.52 -2.70 -5.40
N GLU A 176 -12.80 -3.00 -5.53
CA GLU A 176 -13.79 -2.76 -4.49
C GLU A 176 -13.87 -3.96 -3.54
N ALA A 177 -13.97 -3.69 -2.23
CA ALA A 177 -14.17 -4.72 -1.24
C ALA A 177 -15.64 -5.19 -1.25
N THR A 178 -15.97 -6.15 -2.12
CA THR A 178 -17.32 -6.72 -2.23
C THR A 178 -17.55 -7.83 -1.20
N SER A 179 -18.82 -8.22 -0.98
CA SER A 179 -19.19 -9.24 0.01
C SER A 179 -18.77 -10.67 -0.35
N VAL A 180 -18.30 -10.90 -1.57
CA VAL A 180 -18.04 -12.24 -2.14
C VAL A 180 -16.55 -12.65 -2.07
N ALA A 181 -15.65 -11.73 -1.83
CA ALA A 181 -14.22 -11.93 -2.05
C ALA A 181 -13.43 -12.70 -0.97
N ALA A 182 -14.07 -13.30 0.02
CA ALA A 182 -13.35 -14.09 1.04
C ALA A 182 -12.95 -15.51 0.56
N ALA A 183 -13.45 -15.95 -0.60
CA ALA A 183 -13.19 -17.29 -1.13
C ALA A 183 -12.01 -17.33 -2.15
N ASP A 184 -11.60 -16.17 -2.66
CA ASP A 184 -10.64 -16.07 -3.79
C ASP A 184 -9.27 -15.50 -3.36
N LEU A 185 -9.00 -15.35 -2.07
CA LEU A 185 -7.73 -14.99 -1.47
C LEU A 185 -7.14 -16.18 -0.71
#